data_6444618399f47727eac221efd85203f3
#
_entry.id   6444618399f47727eac221efd85203f3
#
_cell.length_a   1.000
_cell.length_b   1.000
_cell.length_c   1.000
_cell.angle_alpha   90.00
_cell.angle_beta   90.00
_cell.angle_gamma   90.00
#
_symmetry.space_group_name_H-M   'P 1'
#
loop_
_entity.id
_entity.type
_entity.pdbx_description
1 polymer ?
#
loop_
_entity_poly.entity_id
_entity_poly.type
_entity_poly.pdbx_seq_one_letter_code
_entity_poly.pdbx_strand_id
1 'polypeptide(L)'
;MLKKVNRHLKSKIGKSTQAYAIPDLWTKGVHDLETLQFTKSGEALTDPYAFYSALIEKHFLNTEKKSATPLSNRKKHHAVGGDWLKESIIYSSMVRTSAAWDNDRSGFLEEKNRFGFKETGTFLKMIALLPSLKDMGIDTLYMLPIMVYSTKHKKGELGSPYGVNDFFKLDDSLKDDLLSESFTVEDEFKAFVDAAHTIGIRIVIDIIPRTNGIDSELIRDHPDWFYWIKASEKHKYKTPYVDAFSEAKAPLPKRMKTVYESEDVKRHIHMFEHNPKAQDETLFESIKESPDILDAIERHFDLTTAPAFSDNINDPPPPWSDVTFFRRYMDHPKETRTYLKDPDIPPYIL
;
A
#
# COMPACT_ATOMS: atom_id res chain seq x y z
N MET A 1 9.50 18.39 -10.30
CA MET A 1 10.28 17.81 -9.19
C MET A 1 11.53 17.08 -9.68
N LEU A 2 11.45 16.29 -10.74
CA LEU A 2 12.54 15.46 -11.28
C LEU A 2 13.88 16.23 -11.48
N LYS A 3 13.84 17.46 -12.03
CA LYS A 3 15.04 18.32 -12.17
C LYS A 3 15.71 18.67 -10.83
N LYS A 4 14.94 18.81 -9.75
CA LYS A 4 15.47 19.11 -8.40
C LYS A 4 16.20 17.87 -7.86
N VAL A 5 15.57 16.70 -8.00
CA VAL A 5 16.19 15.41 -7.64
C VAL A 5 17.48 15.20 -8.40
N ASN A 6 17.50 15.36 -9.73
CA ASN A 6 18.69 15.20 -10.53
C ASN A 6 19.85 16.13 -10.13
N ARG A 7 19.54 17.40 -9.82
CA ARG A 7 20.55 18.36 -9.33
C ARG A 7 21.17 17.91 -8.01
N HIS A 8 20.35 17.37 -7.10
CA HIS A 8 20.85 16.82 -5.84
C HIS A 8 21.78 15.64 -6.08
N LEU A 9 21.36 14.65 -6.88
CA LEU A 9 22.19 13.49 -7.22
C LEU A 9 23.54 13.94 -7.82
N LYS A 10 23.52 14.85 -8.79
CA LYS A 10 24.75 15.42 -9.38
C LYS A 10 25.72 16.00 -8.35
N SER A 11 25.19 16.68 -7.34
CA SER A 11 26.02 17.29 -6.29
C SER A 11 26.70 16.27 -5.37
N LYS A 12 26.30 15.01 -5.47
CA LYS A 12 26.78 13.89 -4.66
C LYS A 12 27.67 12.90 -5.42
N ILE A 13 27.81 13.04 -6.73
CA ILE A 13 28.67 12.17 -7.55
C ILE A 13 30.10 12.13 -6.98
N GLY A 14 30.67 10.95 -6.91
CA GLY A 14 32.00 10.70 -6.37
C GLY A 14 32.12 10.80 -4.84
N LYS A 15 31.02 11.00 -4.13
CA LYS A 15 31.01 11.02 -2.64
C LYS A 15 30.73 9.65 -2.03
N SER A 16 30.18 8.70 -2.81
CA SER A 16 30.07 7.31 -2.39
C SER A 16 31.37 6.60 -2.69
N THR A 17 31.99 6.01 -1.67
CA THR A 17 33.19 5.17 -1.81
C THR A 17 32.85 3.69 -1.92
N GLN A 18 31.54 3.36 -1.86
CA GLN A 18 31.06 1.99 -1.81
C GLN A 18 30.55 1.55 -3.18
N ALA A 19 30.87 0.33 -3.56
CA ALA A 19 30.29 -0.30 -4.73
C ALA A 19 28.78 -0.51 -4.50
N TYR A 20 27.98 -0.03 -5.45
CA TYR A 20 26.53 -0.16 -5.45
C TYR A 20 26.14 -1.07 -6.62
N ALA A 21 25.70 -2.29 -6.28
CA ALA A 21 25.28 -3.26 -7.30
C ALA A 21 23.85 -2.99 -7.75
N ILE A 22 23.64 -3.09 -9.07
CA ILE A 22 22.33 -2.97 -9.69
C ILE A 22 22.13 -4.07 -10.74
N PRO A 23 20.88 -4.47 -11.04
CA PRO A 23 20.63 -5.38 -12.16
C PRO A 23 20.95 -4.71 -13.50
N ASP A 24 21.43 -5.47 -14.46
CA ASP A 24 21.71 -4.96 -15.82
C ASP A 24 20.48 -4.31 -16.48
N LEU A 25 19.30 -4.83 -16.19
CA LEU A 25 18.03 -4.28 -16.66
C LEU A 25 17.88 -2.77 -16.38
N TRP A 26 18.45 -2.27 -15.27
CA TRP A 26 18.35 -0.84 -14.91
C TRP A 26 19.34 0.03 -15.72
N THR A 27 20.40 -0.56 -16.29
CA THR A 27 21.43 0.19 -17.02
C THR A 27 21.01 0.63 -18.42
N LYS A 28 19.76 0.34 -18.79
CA LYS A 28 19.26 0.61 -20.12
C LYS A 28 19.52 2.05 -20.59
N GLY A 29 20.20 2.16 -21.73
CA GLY A 29 20.56 3.45 -22.31
C GLY A 29 21.71 4.19 -21.62
N VAL A 30 22.29 3.67 -20.56
CA VAL A 30 23.45 4.27 -19.87
C VAL A 30 24.61 3.27 -19.70
N HIS A 31 24.67 2.25 -20.56
CA HIS A 31 25.73 1.23 -20.55
C HIS A 31 27.14 1.82 -20.76
N ASP A 32 27.24 2.99 -21.36
CA ASP A 32 28.46 3.72 -21.65
C ASP A 32 28.93 4.63 -20.51
N LEU A 33 28.22 4.61 -19.37
CA LEU A 33 28.59 5.38 -18.20
C LEU A 33 29.93 4.86 -17.61
N GLU A 34 30.94 5.71 -17.52
CA GLU A 34 32.31 5.36 -17.07
C GLU A 34 32.35 4.69 -15.67
N THR A 35 31.37 4.99 -14.83
CA THR A 35 31.29 4.39 -13.46
C THR A 35 30.71 2.98 -13.45
N LEU A 36 30.17 2.47 -14.57
CA LEU A 36 29.60 1.13 -14.67
C LEU A 36 30.67 0.08 -14.91
N GLN A 37 30.69 -0.94 -14.05
CA GLN A 37 31.53 -2.13 -14.19
C GLN A 37 30.66 -3.36 -14.20
N PHE A 38 30.51 -3.99 -15.36
CA PHE A 38 29.69 -5.20 -15.48
C PHE A 38 30.37 -6.42 -14.87
N THR A 39 29.63 -7.16 -14.07
CA THR A 39 30.05 -8.42 -13.50
C THR A 39 29.65 -9.59 -14.43
N LYS A 40 30.26 -10.77 -14.22
CA LYS A 40 29.90 -11.99 -14.96
C LYS A 40 28.51 -12.52 -14.58
N SER A 41 27.95 -12.09 -13.46
CA SER A 41 26.66 -12.51 -12.94
C SER A 41 25.46 -11.72 -13.46
N GLY A 42 25.66 -10.76 -14.39
CA GLY A 42 24.57 -9.97 -14.96
C GLY A 42 24.15 -8.79 -14.07
N GLU A 43 25.08 -8.31 -13.23
CA GLU A 43 24.95 -7.11 -12.40
C GLU A 43 25.91 -6.05 -12.89
N ALA A 44 25.64 -4.80 -12.54
CA ALA A 44 26.58 -3.71 -12.71
C ALA A 44 26.96 -3.09 -11.36
N LEU A 45 28.23 -2.82 -11.15
CA LEU A 45 28.72 -2.03 -10.01
C LEU A 45 28.85 -0.58 -10.46
N THR A 46 28.44 0.36 -9.63
CA THR A 46 28.39 1.78 -10.02
C THR A 46 28.49 2.72 -8.80
N ASP A 47 28.78 4.00 -9.07
CA ASP A 47 28.42 5.09 -8.17
C ASP A 47 26.89 5.34 -8.33
N PRO A 48 26.08 5.14 -7.28
CA PRO A 48 24.64 5.27 -7.40
C PRO A 48 24.21 6.68 -7.82
N TYR A 49 24.89 7.71 -7.38
CA TYR A 49 24.56 9.10 -7.71
C TYR A 49 24.83 9.40 -9.20
N ALA A 50 25.96 8.92 -9.73
CA ALA A 50 26.28 9.06 -11.13
C ALA A 50 25.28 8.28 -12.00
N PHE A 51 24.95 7.06 -11.61
CA PHE A 51 24.01 6.21 -12.32
C PHE A 51 22.61 6.84 -12.44
N TYR A 52 21.95 7.15 -11.30
CA TYR A 52 20.61 7.72 -11.35
C TYR A 52 20.58 9.08 -12.04
N SER A 53 21.61 9.91 -11.87
CA SER A 53 21.69 11.20 -12.56
C SER A 53 21.78 11.03 -14.08
N ALA A 54 22.67 10.16 -14.57
CA ALA A 54 22.84 9.90 -15.99
C ALA A 54 21.56 9.33 -16.61
N LEU A 55 20.92 8.37 -15.94
CA LEU A 55 19.66 7.76 -16.36
C LEU A 55 18.54 8.81 -16.46
N ILE A 56 18.40 9.65 -15.45
CA ILE A 56 17.39 10.71 -15.42
C ILE A 56 17.64 11.70 -16.58
N GLU A 57 18.87 12.10 -16.82
CA GLU A 57 19.18 13.01 -17.89
C GLU A 57 18.87 12.41 -19.25
N LYS A 58 19.35 11.20 -19.51
CA LYS A 58 19.21 10.56 -20.81
C LYS A 58 17.77 10.30 -21.17
N HIS A 59 16.99 9.73 -20.26
CA HIS A 59 15.63 9.28 -20.58
C HIS A 59 14.55 10.33 -20.37
N PHE A 60 14.76 11.30 -19.50
CA PHE A 60 13.67 12.18 -19.06
C PHE A 60 13.94 13.69 -19.18
N LEU A 61 15.21 14.13 -19.18
CA LEU A 61 15.53 15.56 -19.25
C LEU A 61 16.11 16.00 -20.59
N ASN A 62 16.94 15.17 -21.23
CA ASN A 62 17.61 15.47 -22.51
C ASN A 62 16.91 14.87 -23.73
N THR A 63 15.79 14.19 -23.53
CA THR A 63 14.98 13.77 -24.66
C THR A 63 14.53 15.02 -25.42
N GLU A 64 15.02 15.19 -26.65
CA GLU A 64 14.37 16.09 -27.59
C GLU A 64 12.89 15.79 -27.49
N LYS A 65 12.04 16.83 -27.44
CA LYS A 65 10.57 16.73 -27.32
C LYS A 65 9.93 15.96 -28.50
N LYS A 66 10.50 14.84 -28.88
CA LYS A 66 9.93 13.90 -29.85
C LYS A 66 8.84 13.12 -29.17
N SER A 67 7.67 13.73 -29.18
CA SER A 67 6.36 13.07 -29.22
C SER A 67 5.92 12.20 -28.01
N ALA A 68 6.40 12.33 -26.82
CA ALA A 68 5.52 12.01 -25.71
C ALA A 68 4.53 13.17 -25.58
N THR A 69 3.42 13.11 -26.32
CA THR A 69 2.31 14.02 -26.03
C THR A 69 2.02 13.86 -24.57
N PRO A 70 2.22 14.90 -23.72
CA PRO A 70 1.91 14.80 -22.30
C PRO A 70 0.51 14.24 -22.16
N LEU A 71 0.31 13.30 -21.24
CA LEU A 71 -1.01 12.68 -21.03
C LEU A 71 -2.09 13.76 -20.81
N SER A 72 -1.72 14.89 -20.23
CA SER A 72 -2.56 16.10 -20.07
C SER A 72 -3.02 16.73 -21.39
N ASN A 73 -2.32 16.54 -22.49
CA ASN A 73 -2.68 17.11 -23.79
C ASN A 73 -3.48 16.16 -24.68
N ARG A 74 -3.73 14.92 -24.26
CA ARG A 74 -4.63 13.99 -24.96
C ARG A 74 -6.11 14.33 -24.67
N LYS A 75 -6.49 15.59 -24.81
CA LYS A 75 -7.86 16.09 -24.56
C LYS A 75 -8.96 15.34 -25.31
N LYS A 76 -8.64 14.67 -26.42
CA LYS A 76 -9.64 13.93 -27.20
C LYS A 76 -10.06 12.59 -26.59
N HIS A 77 -9.26 11.98 -25.70
CA HIS A 77 -9.60 10.71 -25.04
C HIS A 77 -10.21 10.89 -23.65
N HIS A 78 -10.16 12.09 -23.08
CA HIS A 78 -10.79 12.38 -21.78
C HIS A 78 -12.29 12.63 -21.85
N ALA A 79 -12.84 12.81 -23.05
CA ALA A 79 -14.27 13.13 -23.22
C ALA A 79 -15.20 11.92 -23.02
N VAL A 80 -14.66 10.69 -23.01
CA VAL A 80 -15.47 9.46 -22.87
C VAL A 80 -14.79 8.59 -21.82
N GLY A 81 -15.12 8.82 -20.56
CA GLY A 81 -14.47 8.29 -19.37
C GLY A 81 -14.07 6.82 -19.48
N GLY A 82 -12.76 6.55 -19.37
CA GLY A 82 -12.20 5.21 -19.25
C GLY A 82 -11.91 4.47 -20.57
N ASP A 83 -12.24 4.98 -21.74
CA ASP A 83 -11.97 4.29 -23.02
C ASP A 83 -10.48 4.04 -23.31
N TRP A 84 -9.60 4.87 -22.73
CA TRP A 84 -8.16 4.65 -22.82
C TRP A 84 -7.72 3.29 -22.27
N LEU A 85 -8.50 2.73 -21.33
CA LEU A 85 -8.20 1.45 -20.68
C LEU A 85 -8.28 0.25 -21.65
N LYS A 86 -9.12 0.36 -22.70
CA LYS A 86 -9.33 -0.71 -23.68
C LYS A 86 -8.08 -1.03 -24.52
N GLU A 87 -7.19 -0.05 -24.66
CA GLU A 87 -5.97 -0.16 -25.47
C GLU A 87 -4.70 -0.16 -24.61
N SER A 88 -4.84 -0.11 -23.26
CA SER A 88 -3.72 -0.01 -22.35
C SER A 88 -3.08 -1.36 -22.08
N ILE A 89 -1.75 -1.37 -22.05
CA ILE A 89 -0.96 -2.47 -21.51
C ILE A 89 -0.56 -2.08 -20.09
N ILE A 90 -1.17 -2.75 -19.12
CA ILE A 90 -1.03 -2.43 -17.71
C ILE A 90 -0.01 -3.37 -17.06
N TYR A 91 0.94 -2.81 -16.34
CA TYR A 91 1.86 -3.56 -15.48
C TYR A 91 1.54 -3.27 -14.01
N SER A 92 1.27 -4.31 -13.23
CA SER A 92 1.04 -4.17 -11.79
C SER A 92 2.35 -4.25 -11.02
N SER A 93 2.53 -3.36 -10.05
CA SER A 93 3.79 -3.23 -9.31
C SER A 93 3.55 -2.93 -7.83
N MET A 94 4.20 -3.70 -6.98
CA MET A 94 4.40 -3.38 -5.57
C MET A 94 5.78 -2.75 -5.42
N VAL A 95 5.86 -1.44 -5.17
CA VAL A 95 7.12 -0.67 -5.18
C VAL A 95 8.21 -1.36 -4.36
N ARG A 96 7.91 -1.74 -3.12
CA ARG A 96 8.87 -2.35 -2.18
C ARG A 96 9.56 -3.61 -2.71
N THR A 97 8.89 -4.38 -3.59
CA THR A 97 9.41 -5.63 -4.13
C THR A 97 9.84 -5.52 -5.58
N SER A 98 9.08 -4.78 -6.42
CA SER A 98 9.35 -4.69 -7.86
C SER A 98 10.67 -3.97 -8.18
N ALA A 99 11.13 -3.09 -7.30
CA ALA A 99 12.39 -2.35 -7.44
C ALA A 99 13.38 -2.67 -6.30
N ALA A 100 13.22 -3.82 -5.61
CA ALA A 100 14.17 -4.27 -4.62
C ALA A 100 15.40 -4.88 -5.28
N TRP A 101 16.58 -4.64 -4.71
CA TRP A 101 17.83 -5.25 -5.15
C TRP A 101 18.85 -5.26 -4.03
N ASP A 102 19.59 -6.37 -3.90
CA ASP A 102 20.73 -6.53 -2.98
C ASP A 102 21.90 -5.68 -3.47
N ASN A 103 21.96 -4.44 -3.02
CA ASN A 103 22.94 -3.45 -3.52
C ASN A 103 24.35 -3.68 -2.99
N ASP A 104 24.53 -4.39 -1.88
CA ASP A 104 25.83 -4.69 -1.28
C ASP A 104 26.31 -6.12 -1.51
N ARG A 105 25.47 -6.92 -2.18
CA ARG A 105 25.76 -8.32 -2.54
C ARG A 105 25.96 -9.21 -1.30
N SER A 106 25.18 -8.94 -0.26
CA SER A 106 25.18 -9.77 0.98
C SER A 106 24.48 -11.11 0.81
N GLY A 107 23.63 -11.25 -0.20
CA GLY A 107 22.73 -12.37 -0.42
C GLY A 107 21.37 -12.22 0.27
N PHE A 108 21.11 -11.10 0.91
CA PHE A 108 19.86 -10.76 1.59
C PHE A 108 19.37 -9.39 1.12
N LEU A 109 18.06 -9.17 1.26
CA LEU A 109 17.47 -7.84 1.06
C LEU A 109 17.25 -7.20 2.43
N GLU A 110 17.90 -6.08 2.67
CA GLU A 110 17.84 -5.37 3.94
C GLU A 110 17.11 -4.04 3.79
N GLU A 111 16.37 -3.63 4.81
CA GLU A 111 15.77 -2.29 4.83
C GLU A 111 16.87 -1.22 4.78
N LYS A 112 17.98 -1.47 5.45
CA LYS A 112 19.19 -0.65 5.40
C LYS A 112 20.42 -1.53 5.52
N ASN A 113 21.17 -1.66 4.43
CA ASN A 113 22.35 -2.51 4.41
C ASN A 113 23.56 -1.89 5.16
N ARG A 114 24.66 -2.65 5.28
CA ARG A 114 25.89 -2.23 5.98
C ARG A 114 26.50 -0.93 5.47
N PHE A 115 26.18 -0.50 4.25
CA PHE A 115 26.64 0.75 3.65
C PHE A 115 25.64 1.91 3.83
N GLY A 116 24.53 1.65 4.49
CA GLY A 116 23.50 2.64 4.73
C GLY A 116 22.54 2.87 3.55
N PHE A 117 22.55 2.01 2.52
CA PHE A 117 21.63 2.06 1.41
C PHE A 117 20.42 1.16 1.66
N LYS A 118 19.28 1.64 1.26
CA LYS A 118 18.04 0.86 1.25
C LYS A 118 18.05 -0.15 0.10
N GLU A 119 17.67 -1.40 0.34
CA GLU A 119 17.61 -2.46 -0.66
C GLU A 119 16.20 -2.80 -1.09
N THR A 120 15.21 -2.49 -0.26
CA THR A 120 13.80 -2.50 -0.69
C THR A 120 13.57 -1.46 -1.79
N GLY A 121 12.51 -1.67 -2.58
CA GLY A 121 12.15 -0.75 -3.66
C GLY A 121 11.73 0.62 -3.15
N THR A 122 12.10 1.66 -3.92
CA THR A 122 11.79 3.07 -3.66
C THR A 122 11.28 3.73 -4.94
N PHE A 123 10.71 4.93 -4.85
CA PHE A 123 10.29 5.66 -6.05
C PHE A 123 11.48 6.03 -6.94
N LEU A 124 12.64 6.31 -6.38
CA LEU A 124 13.87 6.56 -7.17
C LEU A 124 14.28 5.33 -7.96
N LYS A 125 14.26 4.15 -7.35
CA LYS A 125 14.56 2.88 -8.02
C LYS A 125 13.53 2.55 -9.10
N MET A 126 12.25 2.86 -8.86
CA MET A 126 11.19 2.72 -9.86
C MET A 126 11.48 3.56 -11.11
N ILE A 127 12.12 4.74 -10.99
CA ILE A 127 12.53 5.54 -12.14
C ILE A 127 13.47 4.74 -13.04
N ALA A 128 14.36 3.92 -12.49
CA ALA A 128 15.28 3.09 -13.26
C ALA A 128 14.58 1.98 -14.07
N LEU A 129 13.42 1.52 -13.63
CA LEU A 129 12.63 0.51 -14.35
C LEU A 129 11.84 1.09 -15.53
N LEU A 130 11.48 2.38 -15.49
CA LEU A 130 10.58 2.98 -16.46
C LEU A 130 11.02 2.83 -17.93
N PRO A 131 12.31 2.98 -18.30
CA PRO A 131 12.74 2.78 -19.68
C PRO A 131 12.49 1.36 -20.18
N SER A 132 12.77 0.35 -19.37
CA SER A 132 12.55 -1.06 -19.70
C SER A 132 11.06 -1.39 -19.83
N LEU A 133 10.23 -0.89 -18.91
CA LEU A 133 8.78 -1.04 -18.99
C LEU A 133 8.22 -0.40 -20.28
N LYS A 134 8.74 0.77 -20.64
CA LYS A 134 8.33 1.45 -21.87
C LYS A 134 8.66 0.64 -23.12
N ASP A 135 9.82 0.02 -23.18
CA ASP A 135 10.23 -0.82 -24.31
C ASP A 135 9.43 -2.13 -24.41
N MET A 136 8.93 -2.64 -23.27
CA MET A 136 7.97 -3.75 -23.24
C MET A 136 6.58 -3.33 -23.76
N GLY A 137 6.38 -2.06 -24.09
CA GLY A 137 5.09 -1.54 -24.56
C GLY A 137 4.14 -1.12 -23.44
N ILE A 138 4.57 -1.16 -22.17
CA ILE A 138 3.76 -0.73 -21.04
C ILE A 138 3.45 0.76 -21.16
N ASP A 139 2.18 1.13 -21.04
CA ASP A 139 1.72 2.52 -21.04
C ASP A 139 1.01 2.92 -19.74
N THR A 140 0.76 1.97 -18.88
CA THR A 140 0.10 2.19 -17.58
C THR A 140 0.74 1.33 -16.50
N LEU A 141 1.19 1.98 -15.44
CA LEU A 141 1.71 1.32 -14.24
C LEU A 141 0.64 1.39 -13.15
N TYR A 142 0.15 0.22 -12.76
CA TYR A 142 -0.80 0.04 -11.66
C TYR A 142 0.00 -0.27 -10.40
N MET A 143 0.02 0.66 -9.47
CA MET A 143 0.77 0.56 -8.22
C MET A 143 -0.14 0.04 -7.11
N LEU A 144 0.24 -1.06 -6.47
CA LEU A 144 -0.37 -1.50 -5.21
C LEU A 144 -0.26 -0.39 -4.18
N PRO A 145 -1.07 -0.39 -3.10
CA PRO A 145 -1.16 0.75 -2.19
C PRO A 145 0.21 1.25 -1.73
N ILE A 146 0.38 2.57 -1.79
CA ILE A 146 1.61 3.30 -1.46
C ILE A 146 1.47 4.18 -0.21
N MET A 147 0.32 4.08 0.46
CA MET A 147 0.03 4.81 1.69
C MET A 147 0.69 4.15 2.89
N VAL A 148 0.77 4.88 4.01
CA VAL A 148 1.20 4.34 5.30
C VAL A 148 0.32 3.15 5.67
N TYR A 149 0.93 2.02 5.98
CA TYR A 149 0.24 0.80 6.36
C TYR A 149 0.55 0.41 7.81
N SER A 150 -0.34 -0.37 8.43
CA SER A 150 -0.16 -0.85 9.79
C SER A 150 1.02 -1.83 9.90
N THR A 151 1.88 -1.61 10.87
CA THR A 151 2.96 -2.52 11.26
C THR A 151 2.58 -3.41 12.45
N LYS A 152 1.43 -3.15 13.10
CA LYS A 152 0.91 -4.00 14.17
C LYS A 152 0.40 -5.32 13.59
N HIS A 153 0.81 -6.42 14.17
CA HIS A 153 0.41 -7.78 13.76
C HIS A 153 0.57 -8.04 12.25
N LYS A 154 1.59 -7.42 11.64
CA LYS A 154 1.84 -7.53 10.19
C LYS A 154 2.14 -8.97 9.78
N LYS A 155 1.69 -9.33 8.57
CA LYS A 155 2.03 -10.62 7.94
C LYS A 155 3.44 -10.55 7.37
N GLY A 156 4.33 -11.45 7.84
CA GLY A 156 5.73 -11.48 7.43
C GLY A 156 6.49 -10.20 7.76
N GLU A 157 7.68 -10.06 7.23
CA GLU A 157 8.54 -8.91 7.53
C GLU A 157 8.03 -7.60 6.91
N LEU A 158 7.54 -7.67 5.68
CA LEU A 158 7.10 -6.49 4.94
C LEU A 158 5.68 -6.01 5.30
N GLY A 159 4.84 -6.87 5.89
CA GLY A 159 3.43 -6.57 6.10
C GLY A 159 2.63 -6.44 4.81
N SER A 160 1.34 -6.06 4.93
CA SER A 160 0.44 -5.88 3.80
C SER A 160 0.20 -4.39 3.52
N PRO A 161 0.43 -3.91 2.29
CA PRO A 161 0.13 -2.53 1.93
C PRO A 161 -1.39 -2.24 1.92
N TYR A 162 -2.22 -3.30 2.00
CA TYR A 162 -3.67 -3.18 2.05
C TYR A 162 -4.21 -2.93 3.47
N GLY A 163 -3.41 -3.15 4.50
CA GLY A 163 -3.72 -2.76 5.87
C GLY A 163 -3.36 -1.28 6.09
N VAL A 164 -3.99 -0.38 5.35
CA VAL A 164 -3.66 1.05 5.39
C VAL A 164 -3.92 1.64 6.77
N ASN A 165 -2.91 2.29 7.35
CA ASN A 165 -3.02 3.02 8.61
C ASN A 165 -3.47 4.48 8.36
N ASP A 166 -2.85 5.16 7.38
CA ASP A 166 -3.19 6.52 7.02
C ASP A 166 -3.33 6.68 5.50
N PHE A 167 -4.55 6.94 5.02
CA PHE A 167 -4.85 7.14 3.60
C PHE A 167 -4.32 8.46 3.03
N PHE A 168 -3.95 9.40 3.87
CA PHE A 168 -3.58 10.75 3.47
C PHE A 168 -2.06 10.97 3.47
N LYS A 169 -1.29 9.95 3.87
CA LYS A 169 0.17 9.99 3.87
C LYS A 169 0.76 8.85 3.05
N LEU A 170 1.82 9.16 2.32
CA LEU A 170 2.64 8.15 1.66
C LEU A 170 3.52 7.43 2.68
N ASP A 171 3.81 6.16 2.40
CA ASP A 171 4.73 5.35 3.20
C ASP A 171 6.17 5.86 3.06
N ASP A 172 6.73 6.40 4.13
CA ASP A 172 8.11 6.93 4.18
C ASP A 172 9.16 5.87 3.83
N SER A 173 8.84 4.58 3.97
CA SER A 173 9.74 3.50 3.57
C SER A 173 10.01 3.46 2.07
N LEU A 174 9.13 4.08 1.26
CA LEU A 174 9.28 4.18 -0.20
C LEU A 174 10.22 5.30 -0.67
N LYS A 175 10.73 6.12 0.26
CA LYS A 175 11.77 7.12 -0.02
C LYS A 175 13.15 6.48 -0.03
N ASP A 176 14.00 6.89 -0.97
CA ASP A 176 15.38 6.41 -1.10
C ASP A 176 16.36 7.18 -0.21
N ASP A 177 17.31 6.47 0.41
CA ASP A 177 18.37 7.07 1.25
C ASP A 177 19.38 7.89 0.45
N LEU A 178 19.46 7.73 -0.89
CA LEU A 178 20.28 8.58 -1.76
C LEU A 178 19.77 10.02 -1.81
N LEU A 179 18.51 10.26 -1.44
CA LEU A 179 17.94 11.60 -1.32
C LEU A 179 18.05 12.08 0.13
N SER A 180 18.57 13.29 0.31
CA SER A 180 18.72 13.90 1.65
C SER A 180 17.37 14.13 2.33
N GLU A 181 17.41 14.40 3.64
CA GLU A 181 16.22 14.73 4.44
C GLU A 181 15.47 15.99 3.97
N SER A 182 16.10 16.80 3.10
CA SER A 182 15.43 17.94 2.47
C SER A 182 14.40 17.56 1.41
N PHE A 183 14.30 16.27 1.07
CA PHE A 183 13.25 15.69 0.22
C PHE A 183 12.32 14.83 1.07
N THR A 184 11.03 15.01 0.86
CA THR A 184 10.01 14.12 1.43
C THR A 184 9.72 12.95 0.49
N VAL A 185 9.01 11.94 0.96
CA VAL A 185 8.54 10.83 0.11
C VAL A 185 7.63 11.33 -1.01
N GLU A 186 6.81 12.37 -0.76
CA GLU A 186 5.97 13.01 -1.77
C GLU A 186 6.78 13.73 -2.85
N ASP A 187 7.92 14.32 -2.48
CA ASP A 187 8.84 14.93 -3.44
C ASP A 187 9.40 13.87 -4.39
N GLU A 188 9.78 12.71 -3.85
CA GLU A 188 10.29 11.60 -4.64
C GLU A 188 9.20 10.98 -5.51
N PHE A 189 8.01 10.77 -4.96
CA PHE A 189 6.85 10.31 -5.74
C PHE A 189 6.51 11.27 -6.88
N LYS A 190 6.51 12.59 -6.65
CA LYS A 190 6.32 13.59 -7.72
C LYS A 190 7.41 13.49 -8.80
N ALA A 191 8.66 13.23 -8.41
CA ALA A 191 9.74 13.05 -9.38
C ALA A 191 9.54 11.78 -10.22
N PHE A 192 9.10 10.69 -9.60
CA PHE A 192 8.75 9.45 -10.29
C PHE A 192 7.58 9.66 -11.27
N VAL A 193 6.52 10.32 -10.85
CA VAL A 193 5.37 10.65 -11.72
C VAL A 193 5.80 11.54 -12.88
N ASP A 194 6.64 12.56 -12.64
CA ASP A 194 7.21 13.42 -13.68
C ASP A 194 7.97 12.57 -14.73
N ALA A 195 8.80 11.63 -14.28
CA ALA A 195 9.56 10.73 -15.17
C ALA A 195 8.62 9.83 -15.99
N ALA A 196 7.68 9.15 -15.35
CA ALA A 196 6.71 8.26 -16.00
C ALA A 196 5.91 9.02 -17.08
N HIS A 197 5.38 10.18 -16.74
CA HIS A 197 4.60 11.00 -17.68
C HIS A 197 5.45 11.51 -18.86
N THR A 198 6.74 11.81 -18.64
CA THR A 198 7.65 12.25 -19.73
C THR A 198 7.75 11.23 -20.84
N ILE A 199 7.77 9.94 -20.50
CA ILE A 199 7.84 8.85 -21.50
C ILE A 199 6.48 8.25 -21.86
N GLY A 200 5.38 8.85 -21.35
CA GLY A 200 4.00 8.47 -21.69
C GLY A 200 3.51 7.21 -20.99
N ILE A 201 3.95 6.98 -19.75
CA ILE A 201 3.40 5.96 -18.84
C ILE A 201 2.45 6.64 -17.84
N ARG A 202 1.22 6.13 -17.74
CA ARG A 202 0.22 6.55 -16.72
C ARG A 202 0.52 5.90 -15.39
N ILE A 203 0.24 6.61 -14.33
CA ILE A 203 0.28 6.06 -12.97
C ILE A 203 -1.16 5.90 -12.47
N VAL A 204 -1.49 4.69 -12.05
CA VAL A 204 -2.74 4.33 -11.37
C VAL A 204 -2.37 3.79 -10.00
N ILE A 205 -3.02 4.29 -8.96
CA ILE A 205 -2.79 3.86 -7.57
C ILE A 205 -3.98 3.02 -7.13
N ASP A 206 -3.69 1.85 -6.56
CA ASP A 206 -4.70 1.00 -5.93
C ASP A 206 -5.12 1.59 -4.58
N ILE A 207 -6.41 1.80 -4.40
CA ILE A 207 -6.99 2.27 -3.14
C ILE A 207 -8.18 1.37 -2.81
N ILE A 208 -8.13 0.73 -1.65
CA ILE A 208 -9.23 -0.10 -1.14
C ILE A 208 -9.85 0.57 0.10
N PRO A 209 -10.87 1.39 -0.07
CA PRO A 209 -11.46 2.12 1.06
C PRO A 209 -12.33 1.23 1.95
N ARG A 210 -12.43 -0.07 1.67
CA ARG A 210 -13.23 -1.03 2.43
C ARG A 210 -12.47 -1.65 3.60
N THR A 211 -11.16 -1.77 3.50
CA THR A 211 -10.29 -2.36 4.53
C THR A 211 -9.29 -1.34 5.02
N ASN A 212 -8.83 -1.52 6.25
CA ASN A 212 -7.93 -0.59 6.91
C ASN A 212 -6.99 -1.35 7.86
N GLY A 213 -5.95 -0.69 8.34
CA GLY A 213 -5.14 -1.17 9.45
C GLY A 213 -5.95 -1.21 10.74
N ILE A 214 -5.62 -2.13 11.64
CA ILE A 214 -6.30 -2.25 12.95
C ILE A 214 -6.12 -1.00 13.82
N ASP A 215 -5.06 -0.25 13.59
CA ASP A 215 -4.62 0.94 14.31
C ASP A 215 -4.74 2.21 13.45
N SER A 216 -5.68 2.22 12.52
CA SER A 216 -5.83 3.32 11.59
C SER A 216 -5.99 4.68 12.27
N GLU A 217 -5.36 5.70 11.70
CA GLU A 217 -5.51 7.10 12.14
C GLU A 217 -6.97 7.61 12.03
N LEU A 218 -7.78 7.01 11.15
CA LEU A 218 -9.20 7.35 11.04
C LEU A 218 -10.02 7.01 12.29
N ILE A 219 -9.52 6.18 13.19
CA ILE A 219 -10.14 5.90 14.50
C ILE A 219 -10.34 7.18 15.31
N ARG A 220 -9.43 8.16 15.19
CA ARG A 220 -9.48 9.41 15.96
C ARG A 220 -10.70 10.25 15.65
N ASP A 221 -11.05 10.33 14.39
CA ASP A 221 -12.17 11.18 13.93
C ASP A 221 -13.45 10.36 13.71
N HIS A 222 -13.31 9.09 13.35
CA HIS A 222 -14.40 8.21 12.93
C HIS A 222 -14.36 6.84 13.60
N PRO A 223 -14.35 6.73 14.94
CA PRO A 223 -14.37 5.43 15.62
C PRO A 223 -15.63 4.62 15.30
N ASP A 224 -16.71 5.28 14.86
CA ASP A 224 -17.96 4.67 14.42
C ASP A 224 -17.86 3.97 13.05
N TRP A 225 -16.75 4.09 12.34
CA TRP A 225 -16.52 3.39 11.08
C TRP A 225 -15.94 1.99 11.24
N PHE A 226 -15.49 1.65 12.44
CA PHE A 226 -14.82 0.40 12.76
C PHE A 226 -15.74 -0.56 13.51
N TYR A 227 -15.46 -1.84 13.37
CA TYR A 227 -16.05 -2.89 14.22
C TYR A 227 -15.19 -3.03 15.48
N TRP A 228 -15.84 -3.05 16.64
CA TRP A 228 -15.20 -3.12 17.94
C TRP A 228 -15.56 -4.42 18.65
N ILE A 229 -14.58 -5.02 19.34
CA ILE A 229 -14.75 -6.18 20.21
C ILE A 229 -14.01 -5.91 21.53
N LYS A 230 -14.32 -6.65 22.58
CA LYS A 230 -13.55 -6.58 23.82
C LYS A 230 -12.13 -7.06 23.60
N ALA A 231 -11.14 -6.25 24.01
CA ALA A 231 -9.73 -6.60 23.93
C ALA A 231 -9.41 -7.82 24.79
N SER A 232 -9.99 -7.92 25.98
CA SER A 232 -9.86 -9.07 26.89
C SER A 232 -10.43 -10.38 26.31
N GLU A 233 -11.38 -10.29 25.37
CA GLU A 233 -12.03 -11.44 24.72
C GLU A 233 -11.54 -11.72 23.30
N LYS A 234 -10.56 -10.95 22.80
CA LYS A 234 -9.99 -11.09 21.44
C LYS A 234 -9.62 -12.53 21.06
N HIS A 235 -9.16 -13.31 22.04
CA HIS A 235 -8.80 -14.73 21.82
C HIS A 235 -9.99 -15.64 21.46
N LYS A 236 -11.23 -15.19 21.73
CA LYS A 236 -12.47 -15.90 21.35
C LYS A 236 -12.96 -15.54 19.95
N TYR A 237 -12.44 -14.46 19.37
CA TYR A 237 -12.86 -13.96 18.06
C TYR A 237 -12.37 -14.87 16.94
N LYS A 238 -13.30 -15.46 16.20
CA LYS A 238 -13.04 -16.37 15.09
C LYS A 238 -14.16 -16.31 14.06
N THR A 239 -13.84 -16.73 12.84
CA THR A 239 -14.85 -16.86 11.78
C THR A 239 -15.98 -17.81 12.21
N PRO A 240 -17.24 -17.41 12.11
CA PRO A 240 -18.36 -18.29 12.40
C PRO A 240 -18.43 -19.42 11.34
N TYR A 241 -18.70 -20.63 11.79
CA TYR A 241 -18.88 -21.76 10.89
C TYR A 241 -20.37 -21.86 10.49
N VAL A 242 -20.63 -21.97 9.19
CA VAL A 242 -21.97 -22.13 8.64
C VAL A 242 -21.99 -23.17 7.53
N ASP A 243 -22.67 -24.28 7.75
CA ASP A 243 -22.79 -25.36 6.76
C ASP A 243 -23.38 -24.91 5.42
N ALA A 244 -24.21 -23.87 5.43
CA ALA A 244 -24.89 -23.36 4.24
C ALA A 244 -23.92 -22.86 3.15
N PHE A 245 -22.67 -22.54 3.48
CA PHE A 245 -21.67 -22.18 2.48
C PHE A 245 -21.17 -23.37 1.65
N SER A 246 -21.33 -24.59 2.15
CA SER A 246 -21.02 -25.81 1.39
C SER A 246 -22.03 -26.08 0.27
N GLU A 247 -23.25 -25.52 0.35
CA GLU A 247 -24.30 -25.66 -0.66
C GLU A 247 -24.32 -24.47 -1.63
N ALA A 248 -23.32 -24.35 -2.48
CA ALA A 248 -23.20 -23.24 -3.45
C ALA A 248 -24.39 -23.09 -4.43
N LYS A 249 -25.31 -24.02 -4.46
CA LYS A 249 -26.47 -24.06 -5.38
C LYS A 249 -27.77 -23.44 -4.84
N ALA A 250 -27.84 -23.13 -3.53
CA ALA A 250 -29.08 -22.54 -2.97
C ALA A 250 -29.24 -21.07 -3.37
N PRO A 251 -30.45 -20.59 -3.63
CA PRO A 251 -30.74 -19.17 -3.90
C PRO A 251 -30.23 -18.29 -2.77
N LEU A 252 -29.64 -17.12 -3.12
CA LEU A 252 -29.01 -16.20 -2.17
C LEU A 252 -29.89 -15.83 -0.96
N PRO A 253 -31.20 -15.49 -1.11
CA PRO A 253 -32.07 -15.16 0.03
C PRO A 253 -32.19 -16.31 1.04
N LYS A 254 -32.29 -17.56 0.56
CA LYS A 254 -32.38 -18.73 1.43
C LYS A 254 -31.08 -18.98 2.19
N ARG A 255 -29.93 -18.85 1.52
CA ARG A 255 -28.63 -18.97 2.15
C ARG A 255 -28.42 -17.90 3.22
N MET A 256 -28.76 -16.66 2.92
CA MET A 256 -28.66 -15.54 3.88
C MET A 256 -29.48 -15.80 5.13
N LYS A 257 -30.71 -16.26 4.97
CA LYS A 257 -31.56 -16.63 6.10
C LYS A 257 -30.87 -17.68 7.00
N THR A 258 -30.39 -18.77 6.40
CA THR A 258 -29.70 -19.84 7.15
C THR A 258 -28.45 -19.31 7.87
N VAL A 259 -27.68 -18.41 7.25
CA VAL A 259 -26.53 -17.78 7.85
C VAL A 259 -26.92 -17.02 9.12
N TYR A 260 -27.91 -16.13 9.04
CA TYR A 260 -28.32 -15.30 10.18
C TYR A 260 -29.06 -16.06 11.29
N GLU A 261 -29.67 -17.19 10.96
CA GLU A 261 -30.31 -18.07 11.93
C GLU A 261 -29.32 -19.02 12.63
N SER A 262 -28.07 -19.11 12.12
CA SER A 262 -27.02 -19.95 12.71
C SER A 262 -26.62 -19.45 14.10
N GLU A 263 -26.56 -20.38 15.05
CA GLU A 263 -26.11 -20.06 16.43
C GLU A 263 -24.65 -19.57 16.47
N ASP A 264 -23.81 -20.02 15.54
CA ASP A 264 -22.42 -19.58 15.44
C ASP A 264 -22.32 -18.13 14.99
N VAL A 265 -23.16 -17.75 14.02
CA VAL A 265 -23.26 -16.37 13.55
C VAL A 265 -23.83 -15.47 14.66
N LYS A 266 -24.87 -15.90 15.35
CA LYS A 266 -25.44 -15.13 16.45
C LYS A 266 -24.41 -14.88 17.56
N ARG A 267 -23.64 -15.92 17.97
CA ARG A 267 -22.54 -15.73 18.93
C ARG A 267 -21.50 -14.76 18.44
N HIS A 268 -21.13 -14.84 17.17
CA HIS A 268 -20.16 -13.92 16.56
C HIS A 268 -20.68 -12.48 16.59
N ILE A 269 -21.95 -12.28 16.25
CA ILE A 269 -22.61 -10.98 16.29
C ILE A 269 -22.59 -10.38 17.70
N HIS A 270 -22.84 -11.18 18.73
CA HIS A 270 -22.81 -10.74 20.14
C HIS A 270 -21.42 -10.37 20.66
N MET A 271 -20.36 -10.61 19.91
CA MET A 271 -19.02 -10.16 20.30
C MET A 271 -18.77 -8.68 19.98
N PHE A 272 -19.60 -8.06 19.15
CA PHE A 272 -19.38 -6.68 18.75
C PHE A 272 -19.93 -5.69 19.78
N GLU A 273 -19.15 -4.66 20.02
CA GLU A 273 -19.41 -3.62 21.00
C GLU A 273 -19.67 -2.26 20.33
N HIS A 274 -20.27 -1.35 21.05
CA HIS A 274 -20.32 0.05 20.62
C HIS A 274 -18.93 0.63 20.59
N ASN A 275 -18.70 1.59 19.65
CA ASN A 275 -17.43 2.28 19.54
C ASN A 275 -17.08 3.07 20.82
N PRO A 276 -15.80 3.35 21.11
CA PRO A 276 -15.39 3.99 22.36
C PRO A 276 -16.03 5.36 22.59
N LYS A 277 -16.20 6.16 21.53
CA LYS A 277 -16.85 7.46 21.63
C LYS A 277 -18.33 7.36 22.02
N ALA A 278 -19.02 6.34 21.55
CA ALA A 278 -20.43 6.09 21.94
C ALA A 278 -20.56 5.56 23.37
N GLN A 279 -19.54 4.91 23.92
CA GLN A 279 -19.55 4.45 25.32
C GLN A 279 -19.26 5.60 26.30
N ASP A 280 -18.22 6.39 26.06
CA ASP A 280 -17.87 7.58 26.84
C ASP A 280 -17.13 8.60 25.96
N GLU A 281 -17.86 9.62 25.47
CA GLU A 281 -17.33 10.66 24.62
C GLU A 281 -16.25 11.49 25.34
N THR A 282 -16.44 11.80 26.62
CA THR A 282 -15.49 12.62 27.37
C THR A 282 -14.15 11.92 27.53
N LEU A 283 -14.19 10.65 27.89
CA LEU A 283 -12.98 9.84 28.03
C LEU A 283 -12.30 9.67 26.66
N PHE A 284 -13.06 9.34 25.60
CA PHE A 284 -12.51 9.20 24.25
C PHE A 284 -11.80 10.48 23.77
N GLU A 285 -12.43 11.66 23.89
CA GLU A 285 -11.82 12.92 23.50
C GLU A 285 -10.53 13.23 24.29
N SER A 286 -10.42 12.76 25.53
CA SER A 286 -9.20 12.95 26.33
C SER A 286 -8.00 12.10 25.88
N ILE A 287 -8.24 10.97 25.18
CA ILE A 287 -7.20 10.04 24.75
C ILE A 287 -6.97 10.02 23.24
N LYS A 288 -7.83 10.63 22.43
CA LYS A 288 -7.78 10.51 20.97
C LYS A 288 -6.46 10.99 20.34
N GLU A 289 -5.76 11.91 21.00
CA GLU A 289 -4.45 12.44 20.54
C GLU A 289 -3.26 11.59 21.07
N SER A 290 -3.52 10.45 21.71
CA SER A 290 -2.45 9.55 22.15
C SER A 290 -1.59 9.10 20.97
N PRO A 291 -0.27 8.97 21.13
CA PRO A 291 0.60 8.50 20.04
C PRO A 291 0.16 7.16 19.45
N ASP A 292 -0.33 6.26 20.27
CA ASP A 292 -0.96 5.00 19.91
C ASP A 292 -2.42 5.02 20.39
N ILE A 293 -3.32 5.36 19.47
CA ILE A 293 -4.74 5.48 19.79
C ILE A 293 -5.37 4.14 20.13
N LEU A 294 -5.00 3.06 19.42
CA LEU A 294 -5.57 1.74 19.68
C LEU A 294 -5.16 1.23 21.06
N ASP A 295 -3.89 1.36 21.43
CA ASP A 295 -3.40 0.98 22.76
C ASP A 295 -4.06 1.80 23.88
N ALA A 296 -4.32 3.08 23.65
CA ALA A 296 -5.06 3.91 24.59
C ALA A 296 -6.51 3.44 24.75
N ILE A 297 -7.18 3.08 23.64
CA ILE A 297 -8.55 2.54 23.69
C ILE A 297 -8.58 1.18 24.38
N GLU A 298 -7.64 0.29 24.09
CA GLU A 298 -7.55 -1.02 24.77
C GLU A 298 -7.42 -0.86 26.29
N ARG A 299 -6.59 0.07 26.75
CA ARG A 299 -6.39 0.31 28.21
C ARG A 299 -7.56 0.94 28.91
N HIS A 300 -8.26 1.86 28.26
CA HIS A 300 -9.30 2.66 28.94
C HIS A 300 -10.72 2.12 28.74
N PHE A 301 -10.97 1.41 27.65
CA PHE A 301 -12.30 0.90 27.28
C PHE A 301 -12.38 -0.62 27.21
N ASP A 302 -11.26 -1.33 27.31
CA ASP A 302 -11.19 -2.78 27.03
C ASP A 302 -11.72 -3.09 25.60
N LEU A 303 -11.49 -2.20 24.62
CA LEU A 303 -11.93 -2.37 23.26
C LEU A 303 -10.74 -2.46 22.31
N THR A 304 -10.88 -3.29 21.28
CA THR A 304 -9.96 -3.34 20.12
C THR A 304 -10.76 -3.44 18.83
N THR A 305 -10.15 -3.07 17.71
CA THR A 305 -10.80 -3.26 16.41
C THR A 305 -10.85 -4.74 16.06
N ALA A 306 -11.97 -5.17 15.47
CA ALA A 306 -12.15 -6.56 15.06
C ALA A 306 -11.28 -6.87 13.82
N PRO A 307 -10.32 -7.82 13.91
CA PRO A 307 -9.45 -8.16 12.78
C PRO A 307 -10.23 -8.85 11.66
N ALA A 308 -9.76 -8.68 10.42
CA ALA A 308 -10.28 -9.41 9.28
C ALA A 308 -9.98 -10.91 9.38
N PHE A 309 -10.76 -11.70 8.64
CA PHE A 309 -10.53 -13.14 8.48
C PHE A 309 -10.00 -13.47 7.08
N SER A 310 -9.32 -14.62 6.97
CA SER A 310 -8.94 -15.21 5.70
C SER A 310 -9.38 -16.66 5.65
N ASP A 311 -9.88 -17.07 4.48
CA ASP A 311 -10.19 -18.46 4.17
C ASP A 311 -8.96 -19.23 3.66
N ASN A 312 -7.82 -18.54 3.49
CA ASN A 312 -6.59 -19.17 3.03
C ASN A 312 -5.95 -19.97 4.16
N ILE A 313 -5.84 -21.28 3.96
CA ILE A 313 -5.26 -22.22 4.93
C ILE A 313 -3.78 -21.91 5.27
N ASN A 314 -3.09 -21.22 4.38
CA ASN A 314 -1.69 -20.83 4.56
C ASN A 314 -1.52 -19.51 5.30
N ASP A 315 -2.59 -18.76 5.52
CA ASP A 315 -2.53 -17.53 6.30
C ASP A 315 -2.37 -17.85 7.79
N PRO A 316 -1.57 -17.07 8.51
CA PRO A 316 -1.49 -17.21 9.96
C PRO A 316 -2.87 -16.92 10.56
N PRO A 317 -3.20 -17.57 11.71
CA PRO A 317 -4.45 -17.25 12.39
C PRO A 317 -4.48 -15.77 12.81
N PRO A 318 -5.67 -15.14 12.85
CA PRO A 318 -5.81 -13.76 13.34
C PRO A 318 -5.24 -13.61 14.77
N PRO A 319 -4.86 -12.41 15.19
CA PRO A 319 -5.20 -11.13 14.56
C PRO A 319 -4.23 -10.74 13.44
N TRP A 320 -4.78 -10.12 12.38
CA TRP A 320 -4.01 -9.52 11.29
C TRP A 320 -4.00 -8.00 11.39
N SER A 321 -3.19 -7.36 10.54
CA SER A 321 -3.04 -5.90 10.52
C SER A 321 -4.21 -5.15 9.89
N ASP A 322 -5.04 -5.83 9.14
CA ASP A 322 -6.14 -5.21 8.40
C ASP A 322 -7.51 -5.56 9.02
N VAL A 323 -8.41 -4.61 8.96
CA VAL A 323 -9.80 -4.72 9.44
C VAL A 323 -10.76 -4.33 8.32
N THR A 324 -11.98 -4.82 8.41
CA THR A 324 -13.06 -4.35 7.53
C THR A 324 -13.42 -2.92 7.91
N PHE A 325 -13.51 -2.09 6.90
CA PHE A 325 -13.74 -0.67 7.01
C PHE A 325 -15.11 -0.29 6.43
N PHE A 326 -15.73 0.78 6.95
CA PHE A 326 -17.04 1.26 6.57
C PHE A 326 -18.23 0.34 6.84
N ARG A 327 -18.59 0.32 8.07
CA ARG A 327 -19.88 -0.15 8.55
C ARG A 327 -21.08 0.31 7.71
N ARG A 328 -21.14 1.58 7.30
CA ARG A 328 -22.26 2.15 6.54
C ARG A 328 -22.43 1.55 5.15
N TYR A 329 -21.41 0.98 4.58
CA TYR A 329 -21.51 0.29 3.31
C TYR A 329 -22.37 -0.98 3.40
N MET A 330 -22.46 -1.54 4.58
CA MET A 330 -23.23 -2.74 4.89
C MET A 330 -24.64 -2.43 5.41
N ASP A 331 -24.98 -1.18 5.67
CA ASP A 331 -26.34 -0.73 6.01
C ASP A 331 -27.31 -0.80 4.82
N HIS A 332 -26.86 -1.18 3.67
CA HIS A 332 -27.60 -1.55 2.49
C HIS A 332 -27.18 -2.94 2.03
N PRO A 333 -28.07 -3.90 2.00
CA PRO A 333 -29.41 -3.83 1.46
C PRO A 333 -30.52 -3.92 2.54
N LYS A 334 -31.72 -3.55 2.16
CA LYS A 334 -32.95 -3.67 2.97
C LYS A 334 -33.13 -5.05 3.64
N GLU A 335 -32.56 -6.06 3.06
CA GLU A 335 -32.59 -7.45 3.51
C GLU A 335 -31.75 -7.70 4.77
N THR A 336 -30.60 -7.09 4.92
CA THR A 336 -29.76 -7.22 6.13
C THR A 336 -30.44 -6.62 7.33
N ARG A 337 -31.14 -5.47 7.19
CA ARG A 337 -31.90 -4.82 8.26
C ARG A 337 -33.07 -5.67 8.76
N THR A 338 -33.59 -6.54 7.92
CA THR A 338 -34.75 -7.41 8.28
C THR A 338 -34.36 -8.50 9.26
N TYR A 339 -33.08 -8.90 9.28
CA TYR A 339 -32.56 -9.94 10.16
C TYR A 339 -31.96 -9.40 11.45
N LEU A 340 -31.55 -8.13 11.49
CA LEU A 340 -30.97 -7.47 12.66
C LEU A 340 -32.02 -6.62 13.39
N LYS A 341 -33.10 -7.23 13.84
CA LYS A 341 -34.17 -6.54 14.57
C LYS A 341 -33.88 -6.36 16.06
N ASP A 342 -32.80 -6.92 16.55
CA ASP A 342 -32.44 -6.80 17.97
C ASP A 342 -31.84 -5.41 18.21
N PRO A 343 -32.48 -4.55 19.03
CA PRO A 343 -32.00 -3.20 19.31
C PRO A 343 -30.70 -3.20 20.14
N ASP A 344 -30.38 -4.32 20.78
CA ASP A 344 -29.19 -4.45 21.63
C ASP A 344 -27.95 -4.90 20.81
N ILE A 345 -28.14 -5.25 19.55
CA ILE A 345 -27.02 -5.56 18.65
C ILE A 345 -26.59 -4.30 17.91
N PRO A 346 -25.33 -3.90 17.99
CA PRO A 346 -24.83 -2.78 17.22
C PRO A 346 -25.13 -2.96 15.73
N PRO A 347 -25.73 -1.96 15.02
CA PRO A 347 -26.34 -2.12 13.70
C PRO A 347 -25.34 -2.24 12.54
N TYR A 348 -24.18 -2.83 12.72
CA TYR A 348 -23.10 -2.78 11.74
C TYR A 348 -22.54 -4.12 11.33
N ILE A 349 -23.31 -5.11 11.40
CA ILE A 349 -22.76 -6.43 11.21
C ILE A 349 -23.12 -6.99 9.86
N LEU A 350 -22.10 -7.41 9.15
CA LEU A 350 -22.01 -8.10 7.87
C LEU A 350 -22.15 -7.20 6.69
#